data_b735c436adca10e7eba1140cfa5b9729
#
_entry.id   b735c436adca10e7eba1140cfa5b9729
#
_cell.length_a   1.000
_cell.length_b   1.000
_cell.length_c   1.000
_cell.angle_alpha   90.00
_cell.angle_beta   90.00
_cell.angle_gamma   90.00
#
_symmetry.space_group_name_H-M   'P 1'
#
loop_
_entity.id
_entity.type
_entity.pdbx_description
1 polymer ?
#
loop_
_entity_poly.entity_id
_entity_poly.type
_entity_poly.pdbx_seq_one_letter_code
_entity_poly.pdbx_strand_id
1 'polypeptide(L)'
;MPLLTRRRFALATGAAAVTTFSIGSAQAAEFTYKFANNLAPTHPLVKIALEASGKIKEETGGRFDLQVFPASQLGSDTDTLGQIRSGAVDFFTLSGLILSTFIPAASINGVGFAFKNYDAVWKAMDGKLGDYVRAEIAKSGTIFAFDKIWDNGFRQTTTSTKPVLSPSDFENMKLRVPASPLWTSMFKAFGASPTTINFNEVYSALQSKIVEGQENPLAIIDSGKLYEVQSYCSTTNHMWDGFWFLANKASWEALPKDIQAIVTKHINAAAVAERAAVATLTTTLQDSLTAKGLKFNAVDAAPFRDKLKAAGFYKEWRGKFGEVAWAILEGEVGALG
;
A
#
# COMPACT_ATOMS: atom_id res chain seq x y z
N MET A 1 43.18 44.20 72.80
CA MET A 1 43.95 43.00 72.66
C MET A 1 43.37 41.94 73.56
N PRO A 2 42.83 40.87 73.07
CA PRO A 2 43.47 39.57 73.22
C PRO A 2 43.34 38.65 72.00
N LEU A 3 44.13 37.63 71.98
CA LEU A 3 44.56 36.68 71.01
C LEU A 3 43.44 35.68 70.62
N LEU A 4 43.29 35.40 69.30
CA LEU A 4 42.42 34.41 68.70
C LEU A 4 43.08 33.01 68.70
N THR A 5 42.41 32.06 69.29
CA THR A 5 42.79 30.63 69.38
C THR A 5 42.40 29.90 68.07
N ARG A 6 43.35 29.13 67.58
CA ARG A 6 43.22 28.23 66.43
C ARG A 6 42.26 27.07 66.76
N ARG A 7 41.17 26.99 66.01
CA ARG A 7 40.31 25.80 65.99
C ARG A 7 40.76 24.84 64.87
N ARG A 8 40.98 23.61 65.25
CA ARG A 8 41.33 22.47 64.42
C ARG A 8 40.12 22.13 63.54
N PHE A 9 40.31 22.07 62.22
CA PHE A 9 39.35 21.45 61.29
C PHE A 9 39.70 19.97 61.19
N ALA A 10 38.74 19.11 61.57
CA ALA A 10 38.82 17.67 61.33
C ALA A 10 38.39 17.41 59.86
N LEU A 11 39.26 16.78 59.06
CA LEU A 11 38.95 16.24 57.76
C LEU A 11 38.08 15.01 57.97
N ALA A 12 36.81 15.11 57.60
CA ALA A 12 35.93 13.96 57.30
C ALA A 12 36.11 13.56 55.87
N THR A 13 36.84 12.48 55.60
CA THR A 13 36.92 11.83 54.31
C THR A 13 35.63 11.09 54.07
N GLY A 14 34.67 11.74 53.35
CA GLY A 14 33.50 11.09 52.78
C GLY A 14 33.88 10.32 51.52
N ALA A 15 33.83 8.99 51.56
CA ALA A 15 33.92 8.15 50.38
C ALA A 15 32.66 8.37 49.50
N ALA A 16 32.80 9.16 48.43
CA ALA A 16 31.79 9.27 47.41
C ALA A 16 31.81 7.96 46.59
N ALA A 17 30.80 7.13 46.77
CA ALA A 17 30.56 6.01 45.87
C ALA A 17 30.18 6.57 44.50
N VAL A 18 31.13 6.56 43.58
CA VAL A 18 30.89 6.86 42.15
C VAL A 18 30.14 5.65 41.56
N THR A 19 28.82 5.71 41.52
CA THR A 19 28.01 4.82 40.70
C THR A 19 28.27 5.19 39.24
N THR A 20 29.14 4.44 38.59
CA THR A 20 29.29 4.48 37.14
C THR A 20 27.98 3.98 36.50
N PHE A 21 27.12 4.89 36.10
CA PHE A 21 26.07 4.57 35.13
C PHE A 21 26.78 4.24 33.83
N SER A 22 26.88 2.95 33.49
CA SER A 22 27.17 2.51 32.14
C SER A 22 25.96 2.92 31.28
N ILE A 23 26.05 4.08 30.65
CA ILE A 23 25.21 4.41 29.53
C ILE A 23 25.65 3.42 28.45
N GLY A 24 24.88 2.33 28.27
CA GLY A 24 25.06 1.44 27.14
C GLY A 24 25.03 2.33 25.92
N SER A 25 26.13 2.44 25.19
CA SER A 25 26.17 3.11 23.91
C SER A 25 25.12 2.42 23.03
N ALA A 26 24.05 3.13 22.67
CA ALA A 26 23.15 2.67 21.65
C ALA A 26 24.01 2.47 20.39
N GLN A 27 24.38 1.22 20.12
CA GLN A 27 25.16 0.89 18.93
C GLN A 27 24.28 1.21 17.73
N ALA A 28 24.76 2.07 16.83
CA ALA A 28 24.06 2.36 15.58
C ALA A 28 23.82 1.04 14.85
N ALA A 29 22.66 0.90 14.23
CA ALA A 29 22.34 -0.30 13.47
C ALA A 29 23.38 -0.49 12.35
N GLU A 30 23.76 -1.74 12.12
CA GLU A 30 24.68 -2.11 11.03
C GLU A 30 24.08 -1.79 9.66
N PHE A 31 22.76 -2.00 9.54
CA PHE A 31 21.97 -1.69 8.34
C PHE A 31 20.78 -0.80 8.74
N THR A 32 20.70 0.38 8.12
CA THR A 32 19.56 1.29 8.29
C THR A 32 18.91 1.50 6.92
N TYR A 33 17.71 0.95 6.75
CA TYR A 33 16.99 0.95 5.48
C TYR A 33 15.71 1.76 5.54
N LYS A 34 15.40 2.44 4.43
CA LYS A 34 14.20 3.28 4.28
C LYS A 34 13.07 2.47 3.68
N PHE A 35 11.93 2.47 4.34
CA PHE A 35 10.68 1.91 3.83
C PHE A 35 9.70 3.04 3.52
N ALA A 36 9.42 3.28 2.25
CA ALA A 36 8.45 4.26 1.78
C ALA A 36 7.03 3.67 1.69
N ASN A 37 6.03 4.50 1.99
CA ASN A 37 4.62 4.16 1.84
C ASN A 37 3.80 5.44 1.56
N ASN A 38 2.75 5.35 0.73
CA ASN A 38 1.90 6.48 0.39
C ASN A 38 0.71 6.67 1.34
N LEU A 39 0.41 5.69 2.21
CA LEU A 39 -0.76 5.71 3.08
C LEU A 39 -0.53 6.53 4.34
N ALA A 40 -1.63 7.06 4.88
CA ALA A 40 -1.61 7.80 6.14
C ALA A 40 -1.16 6.93 7.32
N PRO A 41 -0.53 7.51 8.37
CA PRO A 41 -0.10 6.76 9.56
C PRO A 41 -1.22 6.01 10.29
N THR A 42 -2.47 6.42 10.06
CA THR A 42 -3.66 5.78 10.65
C THR A 42 -4.09 4.51 9.94
N HIS A 43 -3.63 4.28 8.71
CA HIS A 43 -3.98 3.08 7.92
C HIS A 43 -3.42 1.80 8.56
N PRO A 44 -4.18 0.67 8.60
CA PRO A 44 -3.71 -0.59 9.18
C PRO A 44 -2.34 -1.04 8.66
N LEU A 45 -2.09 -0.94 7.36
CA LEU A 45 -0.81 -1.30 6.74
C LEU A 45 0.37 -0.58 7.42
N VAL A 46 0.27 0.73 7.63
CA VAL A 46 1.37 1.51 8.22
C VAL A 46 1.58 1.13 9.68
N LYS A 47 0.51 0.96 10.46
CA LYS A 47 0.60 0.54 11.87
C LYS A 47 1.28 -0.82 12.00
N ILE A 48 0.85 -1.79 11.21
CA ILE A 48 1.39 -3.16 11.26
C ILE A 48 2.82 -3.21 10.71
N ALA A 49 3.16 -2.38 9.71
CA ALA A 49 4.53 -2.27 9.23
C ALA A 49 5.48 -1.68 10.28
N LEU A 50 5.02 -0.69 11.08
CA LEU A 50 5.79 -0.16 12.21
C LEU A 50 6.01 -1.22 13.31
N GLU A 51 4.99 -2.04 13.61
CA GLU A 51 5.14 -3.16 14.54
C GLU A 51 6.12 -4.21 14.01
N ALA A 52 6.06 -4.52 12.71
CA ALA A 52 6.99 -5.45 12.08
C ALA A 52 8.43 -4.91 12.11
N SER A 53 8.63 -3.61 11.86
CA SER A 53 9.93 -2.95 11.97
C SER A 53 10.52 -3.10 13.38
N GLY A 54 9.69 -2.89 14.43
CA GLY A 54 10.10 -3.08 15.82
C GLY A 54 10.53 -4.53 16.11
N LYS A 55 9.75 -5.52 15.66
CA LYS A 55 10.08 -6.96 15.82
C LYS A 55 11.34 -7.36 15.06
N ILE A 56 11.55 -6.84 13.85
CA ILE A 56 12.77 -7.07 13.08
C ILE A 56 13.98 -6.51 13.84
N LYS A 57 13.87 -5.28 14.33
CA LYS A 57 14.96 -4.64 15.11
C LYS A 57 15.31 -5.44 16.36
N GLU A 58 14.31 -5.90 17.11
CA GLU A 58 14.49 -6.73 18.31
C GLU A 58 15.14 -8.07 17.95
N GLU A 59 14.61 -8.83 16.99
CA GLU A 59 15.10 -10.17 16.64
C GLU A 59 16.50 -10.14 16.00
N THR A 60 16.87 -9.03 15.34
CA THR A 60 18.23 -8.84 14.82
C THR A 60 19.22 -8.32 15.86
N GLY A 61 18.80 -8.14 17.13
CA GLY A 61 19.64 -7.55 18.18
C GLY A 61 20.04 -6.10 17.90
N GLY A 62 19.19 -5.36 17.15
CA GLY A 62 19.45 -3.97 16.76
C GLY A 62 20.34 -3.81 15.52
N ARG A 63 20.80 -4.91 14.89
CA ARG A 63 21.66 -4.85 13.71
C ARG A 63 20.96 -4.27 12.49
N PHE A 64 19.64 -4.44 12.38
CA PHE A 64 18.83 -3.92 11.27
C PHE A 64 17.76 -2.95 11.77
N ASP A 65 17.72 -1.75 11.20
CA ASP A 65 16.75 -0.70 11.49
C ASP A 65 15.96 -0.36 10.22
N LEU A 66 14.68 -0.75 10.18
CA LEU A 66 13.76 -0.43 9.07
C LEU A 66 13.00 0.85 9.42
N GLN A 67 13.40 1.97 8.83
CA GLN A 67 12.78 3.27 9.04
C GLN A 67 11.57 3.45 8.12
N VAL A 68 10.39 3.59 8.70
CA VAL A 68 9.12 3.71 7.97
C VAL A 68 8.79 5.18 7.69
N PHE A 69 8.58 5.51 6.41
CA PHE A 69 8.23 6.84 5.91
C PHE A 69 6.84 6.79 5.25
N PRO A 70 5.75 7.01 6.01
CA PRO A 70 4.38 6.99 5.49
C PRO A 70 4.01 8.29 4.77
N ALA A 71 2.77 8.35 4.25
CA ALA A 71 2.16 9.55 3.67
C ALA A 71 3.01 10.23 2.59
N SER A 72 3.68 9.43 1.74
CA SER A 72 4.52 9.92 0.64
C SER A 72 5.66 10.86 1.07
N GLN A 73 6.19 10.71 2.29
CA GLN A 73 7.28 11.56 2.81
C GLN A 73 8.55 11.52 1.96
N LEU A 74 8.80 10.43 1.23
CA LEU A 74 9.96 10.27 0.35
C LEU A 74 9.67 10.58 -1.12
N GLY A 75 8.44 10.96 -1.46
CA GLY A 75 8.00 11.27 -2.81
C GLY A 75 6.66 10.63 -3.17
N SER A 76 6.12 10.99 -4.32
CA SER A 76 4.91 10.36 -4.87
C SER A 76 5.16 8.88 -5.22
N ASP A 77 4.09 8.13 -5.55
CA ASP A 77 4.22 6.72 -5.96
C ASP A 77 5.14 6.54 -7.17
N THR A 78 5.03 7.43 -8.14
CA THR A 78 5.87 7.38 -9.37
C THR A 78 7.31 7.78 -9.10
N ASP A 79 7.55 8.75 -8.23
CA ASP A 79 8.92 9.14 -7.82
C ASP A 79 9.58 8.00 -7.05
N THR A 80 8.86 7.43 -6.07
CA THR A 80 9.35 6.35 -5.23
C THR A 80 9.60 5.06 -6.02
N LEU A 81 8.80 4.78 -7.08
CA LEU A 81 9.09 3.69 -8.01
C LEU A 81 10.44 3.90 -8.73
N GLY A 82 10.77 5.12 -9.09
CA GLY A 82 12.11 5.47 -9.59
C GLY A 82 13.20 5.27 -8.55
N GLN A 83 12.95 5.71 -7.32
CA GLN A 83 13.90 5.65 -6.20
C GLN A 83 14.21 4.21 -5.75
N ILE A 84 13.21 3.32 -5.67
CA ILE A 84 13.47 1.91 -5.33
C ILE A 84 14.27 1.20 -6.41
N ARG A 85 14.05 1.53 -7.68
CA ARG A 85 14.84 0.97 -8.80
C ARG A 85 16.30 1.41 -8.76
N SER A 86 16.57 2.64 -8.35
CA SER A 86 17.92 3.20 -8.24
C SER A 86 18.63 2.89 -6.91
N GLY A 87 17.91 2.38 -5.89
CA GLY A 87 18.45 2.15 -4.55
C GLY A 87 18.48 3.39 -3.65
N ALA A 88 17.83 4.49 -4.02
CA ALA A 88 17.66 5.66 -3.15
C ALA A 88 16.64 5.40 -2.00
N VAL A 89 15.74 4.46 -2.22
CA VAL A 89 14.83 3.87 -1.23
C VAL A 89 15.03 2.36 -1.27
N ASP A 90 15.05 1.72 -0.08
CA ASP A 90 15.37 0.31 0.05
C ASP A 90 14.13 -0.58 -0.02
N PHE A 91 13.02 -0.13 0.58
CA PHE A 91 11.74 -0.85 0.61
C PHE A 91 10.58 0.08 0.25
N PHE A 92 9.58 -0.48 -0.42
CA PHE A 92 8.38 0.25 -0.82
C PHE A 92 7.16 -0.68 -0.91
N THR A 93 6.02 -0.27 -0.38
CA THR A 93 4.75 -0.92 -0.69
C THR A 93 4.06 -0.20 -1.82
N LEU A 94 3.79 -0.93 -2.91
CA LEU A 94 3.21 -0.34 -4.11
C LEU A 94 2.11 -1.23 -4.70
N SER A 95 1.00 -0.59 -5.11
CA SER A 95 -0.04 -1.25 -5.91
C SER A 95 0.54 -1.85 -7.19
N GLY A 96 0.16 -3.10 -7.48
CA GLY A 96 0.54 -3.77 -8.72
C GLY A 96 0.13 -3.00 -9.98
N LEU A 97 -0.95 -2.23 -9.87
CA LEU A 97 -1.45 -1.39 -10.96
C LEU A 97 -0.48 -0.24 -11.28
N ILE A 98 0.07 0.43 -10.27
CA ILE A 98 1.08 1.48 -10.48
C ILE A 98 2.42 0.85 -10.90
N LEU A 99 2.81 -0.28 -10.29
CA LEU A 99 3.99 -1.04 -10.67
C LEU A 99 3.97 -1.45 -12.15
N SER A 100 2.77 -1.62 -12.74
CA SER A 100 2.61 -1.97 -14.15
C SER A 100 3.10 -0.91 -15.14
N THR A 101 3.36 0.31 -14.70
CA THR A 101 4.05 1.32 -15.52
C THR A 101 5.49 0.93 -15.82
N PHE A 102 6.06 0.02 -15.04
CA PHE A 102 7.39 -0.56 -15.24
C PHE A 102 7.34 -2.06 -15.57
N ILE A 103 6.46 -2.82 -14.91
CA ILE A 103 6.31 -4.28 -15.09
C ILE A 103 4.85 -4.55 -15.46
N PRO A 104 4.48 -4.59 -16.76
CA PRO A 104 3.09 -4.67 -17.20
C PRO A 104 2.28 -5.81 -16.54
N ALA A 105 2.90 -6.97 -16.33
CA ALA A 105 2.27 -8.13 -15.71
C ALA A 105 1.77 -7.86 -14.27
N ALA A 106 2.35 -6.89 -13.57
CA ALA A 106 2.00 -6.60 -12.18
C ALA A 106 0.55 -6.09 -12.00
N SER A 107 -0.13 -5.66 -13.07
CA SER A 107 -1.52 -5.21 -12.99
C SER A 107 -2.55 -6.31 -13.24
N ILE A 108 -2.16 -7.54 -13.52
CA ILE A 108 -3.09 -8.60 -13.92
C ILE A 108 -4.17 -8.90 -12.86
N ASN A 109 -3.85 -8.78 -11.58
CA ASN A 109 -4.81 -8.93 -10.50
C ASN A 109 -5.87 -7.82 -10.45
N GLY A 110 -5.65 -6.71 -11.14
CA GLY A 110 -6.56 -5.58 -11.22
C GLY A 110 -7.49 -5.62 -12.46
N VAL A 111 -7.56 -6.73 -13.19
CA VAL A 111 -8.53 -6.88 -14.29
C VAL A 111 -9.94 -6.70 -13.74
N GLY A 112 -10.72 -5.80 -14.35
CA GLY A 112 -12.04 -5.41 -13.88
C GLY A 112 -12.95 -6.60 -13.62
N PHE A 113 -13.55 -6.66 -12.44
CA PHE A 113 -14.48 -7.70 -11.96
C PHE A 113 -13.93 -9.14 -12.01
N ALA A 114 -12.61 -9.33 -12.06
CA ALA A 114 -12.02 -10.68 -12.06
C ALA A 114 -12.32 -11.44 -10.75
N PHE A 115 -12.12 -10.80 -9.61
CA PHE A 115 -12.33 -11.43 -8.31
C PHE A 115 -13.74 -11.17 -7.77
N LYS A 116 -14.38 -12.22 -7.24
CA LYS A 116 -15.72 -12.15 -6.65
C LYS A 116 -15.69 -11.86 -5.15
N ASN A 117 -14.67 -12.31 -4.46
CA ASN A 117 -14.52 -12.23 -3.00
C ASN A 117 -13.05 -12.44 -2.60
N TYR A 118 -12.77 -12.27 -1.31
CA TYR A 118 -11.43 -12.44 -0.75
C TYR A 118 -10.89 -13.87 -0.80
N ASP A 119 -11.75 -14.91 -0.73
CA ASP A 119 -11.31 -16.31 -0.85
C ASP A 119 -10.67 -16.55 -2.23
N ALA A 120 -11.31 -16.03 -3.29
CA ALA A 120 -10.76 -16.09 -4.64
C ALA A 120 -9.46 -15.28 -4.78
N VAL A 121 -9.39 -14.12 -4.13
CA VAL A 121 -8.18 -13.27 -4.10
C VAL A 121 -7.03 -14.02 -3.46
N TRP A 122 -7.19 -14.51 -2.23
CA TRP A 122 -6.08 -15.12 -1.50
C TRP A 122 -5.65 -16.45 -2.11
N LYS A 123 -6.59 -17.24 -2.64
CA LYS A 123 -6.27 -18.44 -3.41
C LYS A 123 -5.38 -18.13 -4.62
N ALA A 124 -5.70 -17.09 -5.38
CA ALA A 124 -4.95 -16.71 -6.56
C ALA A 124 -3.59 -16.06 -6.21
N MET A 125 -3.59 -15.09 -5.27
CA MET A 125 -2.41 -14.28 -4.97
C MET A 125 -1.39 -14.98 -4.06
N ASP A 126 -1.82 -15.92 -3.23
CA ASP A 126 -0.93 -16.84 -2.51
C ASP A 126 -0.57 -18.10 -3.33
N GLY A 127 -1.17 -18.25 -4.51
CA GLY A 127 -1.00 -19.34 -5.45
C GLY A 127 -0.35 -18.93 -6.77
N LYS A 128 -0.76 -19.59 -7.86
CA LYS A 128 -0.12 -19.51 -9.18
C LYS A 128 -0.07 -18.10 -9.78
N LEU A 129 -1.10 -17.29 -9.55
CA LEU A 129 -1.12 -15.92 -10.08
C LEU A 129 -0.09 -15.04 -9.37
N GLY A 130 -0.02 -15.13 -8.03
CA GLY A 130 0.98 -14.40 -7.27
C GLY A 130 2.40 -14.85 -7.60
N ASP A 131 2.63 -16.17 -7.75
CA ASP A 131 3.93 -16.72 -8.18
C ASP A 131 4.34 -16.19 -9.55
N TYR A 132 3.41 -16.16 -10.51
CA TYR A 132 3.65 -15.60 -11.83
C TYR A 132 4.06 -14.12 -11.75
N VAL A 133 3.31 -13.30 -11.01
CA VAL A 133 3.63 -11.87 -10.91
C VAL A 133 4.98 -11.64 -10.22
N ARG A 134 5.30 -12.39 -9.15
CA ARG A 134 6.63 -12.31 -8.50
C ARG A 134 7.76 -12.69 -9.46
N ALA A 135 7.55 -13.71 -10.28
CA ALA A 135 8.54 -14.10 -11.30
C ALA A 135 8.74 -12.98 -12.35
N GLU A 136 7.67 -12.32 -12.78
CA GLU A 136 7.78 -11.18 -13.70
C GLU A 136 8.48 -9.98 -13.04
N ILE A 137 8.21 -9.70 -11.75
CA ILE A 137 8.93 -8.67 -10.99
C ILE A 137 10.43 -9.00 -10.93
N ALA A 138 10.78 -10.24 -10.62
CA ALA A 138 12.17 -10.69 -10.51
C ALA A 138 12.94 -10.55 -11.84
N LYS A 139 12.28 -10.73 -13.00
CA LYS A 139 12.88 -10.53 -14.34
C LYS A 139 13.33 -9.07 -14.57
N SER A 140 12.79 -8.11 -13.83
CA SER A 140 13.23 -6.70 -13.92
C SER A 140 14.70 -6.52 -13.55
N GLY A 141 15.25 -7.45 -12.75
CA GLY A 141 16.64 -7.43 -12.28
C GLY A 141 16.94 -6.36 -11.22
N THR A 142 16.00 -5.47 -10.91
CA THR A 142 16.21 -4.31 -10.01
C THR A 142 15.37 -4.37 -8.74
N ILE A 143 14.27 -5.12 -8.73
CA ILE A 143 13.31 -5.20 -7.62
C ILE A 143 13.16 -6.64 -7.16
N PHE A 144 13.07 -6.84 -5.85
CA PHE A 144 12.66 -8.07 -5.19
C PHE A 144 11.27 -7.88 -4.59
N ALA A 145 10.38 -8.86 -4.75
CA ALA A 145 9.04 -8.86 -4.14
C ALA A 145 8.96 -9.94 -3.06
N PHE A 146 8.40 -9.59 -1.90
CA PHE A 146 8.13 -10.55 -0.82
C PHE A 146 6.97 -11.48 -1.18
N ASP A 147 6.87 -12.64 -0.49
CA ASP A 147 5.95 -13.71 -0.87
C ASP A 147 4.49 -13.34 -0.68
N LYS A 148 4.16 -12.60 0.39
CA LYS A 148 2.79 -12.25 0.72
C LYS A 148 2.46 -10.84 0.28
N ILE A 149 1.47 -10.72 -0.62
CA ILE A 149 0.90 -9.42 -0.99
C ILE A 149 0.03 -8.90 0.17
N TRP A 150 0.08 -7.60 0.44
CA TRP A 150 -0.73 -6.92 1.45
C TRP A 150 -2.07 -6.50 0.84
N ASP A 151 -3.13 -6.41 1.65
CA ASP A 151 -4.45 -6.01 1.16
C ASP A 151 -4.51 -4.50 0.94
N ASN A 152 -4.95 -4.10 -0.24
CA ASN A 152 -5.47 -2.75 -0.44
C ASN A 152 -6.99 -2.78 -0.33
N GLY A 153 -7.62 -3.77 -0.95
CA GLY A 153 -9.04 -4.04 -0.86
C GLY A 153 -9.80 -3.95 -2.17
N PHE A 154 -11.09 -4.31 -2.09
CA PHE A 154 -12.03 -4.04 -3.18
C PHE A 154 -12.31 -2.55 -3.28
N ARG A 155 -12.20 -2.02 -4.49
CA ARG A 155 -12.26 -0.58 -4.75
C ARG A 155 -13.69 -0.12 -5.04
N GLN A 156 -14.03 1.02 -4.46
CA GLN A 156 -15.33 1.70 -4.57
C GLN A 156 -15.16 3.02 -5.29
N THR A 157 -16.21 3.48 -5.96
CA THR A 157 -16.18 4.80 -6.63
C THR A 157 -16.79 5.86 -5.72
N THR A 158 -16.06 6.96 -5.45
CA THR A 158 -16.65 8.14 -4.79
C THR A 158 -16.77 9.32 -5.74
N THR A 159 -17.79 10.13 -5.53
CA THR A 159 -18.08 11.30 -6.34
C THR A 159 -18.62 12.46 -5.48
N SER A 160 -18.47 13.69 -5.97
CA SER A 160 -18.96 14.87 -5.28
C SER A 160 -20.37 15.30 -5.69
N THR A 161 -20.84 14.94 -6.89
CA THR A 161 -22.06 15.52 -7.50
C THR A 161 -23.23 14.56 -7.55
N LYS A 162 -23.05 13.32 -8.01
CA LYS A 162 -24.11 12.31 -8.15
C LYS A 162 -23.55 10.90 -7.89
N PRO A 163 -24.37 9.94 -7.44
CA PRO A 163 -23.93 8.56 -7.33
C PRO A 163 -23.66 7.94 -8.71
N VAL A 164 -22.83 6.88 -8.74
CA VAL A 164 -22.62 6.02 -9.88
C VAL A 164 -23.44 4.74 -9.66
N LEU A 165 -24.54 4.58 -10.40
CA LEU A 165 -25.45 3.43 -10.29
C LEU A 165 -25.37 2.52 -11.52
N SER A 166 -24.88 3.06 -12.64
CA SER A 166 -24.74 2.37 -13.91
C SER A 166 -23.50 2.86 -14.67
N PRO A 167 -23.03 2.13 -15.70
CA PRO A 167 -21.89 2.58 -16.53
C PRO A 167 -22.10 3.96 -17.16
N SER A 168 -23.33 4.32 -17.54
CA SER A 168 -23.65 5.62 -18.15
C SER A 168 -23.41 6.80 -17.18
N ASP A 169 -23.39 6.57 -15.87
CA ASP A 169 -23.10 7.63 -14.91
C ASP A 169 -21.64 8.10 -14.94
N PHE A 170 -20.77 7.30 -15.56
CA PHE A 170 -19.38 7.68 -15.81
C PHE A 170 -19.20 8.58 -17.04
N GLU A 171 -20.21 8.70 -17.92
CA GLU A 171 -20.04 9.45 -19.17
C GLU A 171 -19.54 10.88 -18.91
N ASN A 172 -18.39 11.20 -19.55
CA ASN A 172 -17.68 12.47 -19.45
C ASN A 172 -17.22 12.87 -18.04
N MET A 173 -17.38 11.99 -17.03
CA MET A 173 -16.92 12.25 -15.67
C MET A 173 -15.41 12.37 -15.64
N LYS A 174 -14.90 13.48 -15.11
CA LYS A 174 -13.49 13.64 -14.78
C LYS A 174 -13.18 12.81 -13.54
N LEU A 175 -12.68 11.60 -13.77
CA LEU A 175 -12.37 10.64 -12.71
C LEU A 175 -10.87 10.57 -12.48
N ARG A 176 -10.43 10.76 -11.25
CA ARG A 176 -9.03 10.50 -10.90
C ARG A 176 -8.77 8.99 -10.92
N VAL A 177 -7.70 8.61 -11.55
CA VAL A 177 -7.13 7.25 -11.50
C VAL A 177 -5.65 7.31 -11.14
N PRO A 178 -5.08 6.27 -10.50
CA PRO A 178 -3.62 6.16 -10.35
C PRO A 178 -2.95 5.91 -11.71
N ALA A 179 -1.62 6.05 -11.75
CA ALA A 179 -0.83 5.78 -12.94
C ALA A 179 -0.90 4.29 -13.32
N SER A 180 -1.84 3.94 -14.19
CA SER A 180 -2.01 2.57 -14.71
C SER A 180 -2.73 2.57 -16.05
N PRO A 181 -2.14 1.96 -17.10
CA PRO A 181 -2.81 1.79 -18.38
C PRO A 181 -4.10 0.98 -18.27
N LEU A 182 -4.13 -0.05 -17.39
CA LEU A 182 -5.31 -0.89 -17.16
C LEU A 182 -6.48 -0.07 -16.61
N TRP A 183 -6.22 0.76 -15.57
CA TRP A 183 -7.25 1.63 -14.99
C TRP A 183 -7.79 2.64 -15.98
N THR A 184 -6.88 3.31 -16.67
CA THR A 184 -7.25 4.28 -17.71
C THR A 184 -8.11 3.64 -18.79
N SER A 185 -7.76 2.43 -19.27
CA SER A 185 -8.53 1.67 -20.26
C SER A 185 -9.91 1.30 -19.73
N MET A 186 -10.01 0.80 -18.49
CA MET A 186 -11.28 0.38 -17.90
C MET A 186 -12.26 1.56 -17.76
N PHE A 187 -11.84 2.67 -17.20
CA PHE A 187 -12.74 3.81 -17.02
C PHE A 187 -13.07 4.53 -18.32
N LYS A 188 -12.16 4.51 -19.32
CA LYS A 188 -12.52 4.92 -20.70
C LYS A 188 -13.60 4.04 -21.31
N ALA A 189 -13.55 2.72 -21.07
CA ALA A 189 -14.57 1.80 -21.55
C ALA A 189 -15.96 2.09 -20.93
N PHE A 190 -16.01 2.65 -19.72
CA PHE A 190 -17.26 3.14 -19.13
C PHE A 190 -17.70 4.52 -19.65
N GLY A 191 -16.87 5.22 -20.42
CA GLY A 191 -17.16 6.55 -20.95
C GLY A 191 -16.62 7.71 -20.10
N ALA A 192 -15.86 7.42 -19.04
CA ALA A 192 -15.24 8.46 -18.22
C ALA A 192 -14.07 9.16 -18.93
N SER A 193 -13.71 10.33 -18.41
CA SER A 193 -12.48 11.07 -18.73
C SER A 193 -11.45 10.87 -17.60
N PRO A 194 -10.72 9.73 -17.56
CA PRO A 194 -9.80 9.43 -16.50
C PRO A 194 -8.59 10.34 -16.54
N THR A 195 -8.26 10.93 -15.40
CA THR A 195 -7.09 11.79 -15.18
C THR A 195 -6.13 11.11 -14.20
N THR A 196 -4.90 10.90 -14.62
CA THR A 196 -3.87 10.28 -13.78
C THR A 196 -3.30 11.30 -12.80
N ILE A 197 -3.47 11.03 -11.50
CA ILE A 197 -2.97 11.89 -10.41
C ILE A 197 -2.39 10.98 -9.31
N ASN A 198 -1.19 11.28 -8.80
CA ASN A 198 -0.58 10.56 -7.69
C ASN A 198 -1.40 10.72 -6.40
N PHE A 199 -1.34 9.72 -5.49
CA PHE A 199 -2.25 9.66 -4.34
C PHE A 199 -2.11 10.88 -3.40
N ASN A 200 -0.91 11.38 -3.18
CA ASN A 200 -0.64 12.57 -2.35
C ASN A 200 -1.33 13.86 -2.84
N GLU A 201 -1.78 13.90 -4.08
CA GLU A 201 -2.45 15.06 -4.68
C GLU A 201 -3.97 14.88 -4.80
N VAL A 202 -4.49 13.68 -4.50
CA VAL A 202 -5.91 13.34 -4.74
C VAL A 202 -6.85 14.22 -3.95
N TYR A 203 -6.59 14.41 -2.65
CA TYR A 203 -7.45 15.23 -1.80
C TYR A 203 -7.60 16.67 -2.35
N SER A 204 -6.49 17.32 -2.69
CA SER A 204 -6.50 18.68 -3.24
C SER A 204 -7.13 18.76 -4.63
N ALA A 205 -6.94 17.73 -5.47
CA ALA A 205 -7.56 17.67 -6.80
C ALA A 205 -9.10 17.52 -6.72
N LEU A 206 -9.60 16.75 -5.76
CA LEU A 206 -11.03 16.63 -5.47
C LEU A 206 -11.60 17.91 -4.85
N GLN A 207 -10.89 18.49 -3.89
CA GLN A 207 -11.29 19.73 -3.22
C GLN A 207 -11.41 20.90 -4.21
N SER A 208 -10.45 21.03 -5.11
CA SER A 208 -10.43 22.07 -6.15
C SER A 208 -11.30 21.74 -7.37
N LYS A 209 -11.96 20.56 -7.39
CA LYS A 209 -12.81 20.08 -8.48
C LYS A 209 -12.09 19.94 -9.84
N ILE A 210 -10.78 19.74 -9.81
CA ILE A 210 -10.01 19.32 -11.01
C ILE A 210 -10.55 17.98 -11.51
N VAL A 211 -10.93 17.10 -10.58
CA VAL A 211 -11.66 15.85 -10.83
C VAL A 211 -12.93 15.81 -9.97
N GLU A 212 -13.97 15.14 -10.48
CA GLU A 212 -15.28 15.05 -9.82
C GLU A 212 -15.38 13.83 -8.89
N GLY A 213 -14.59 12.81 -9.18
CA GLY A 213 -14.59 11.56 -8.45
C GLY A 213 -13.23 10.88 -8.47
N GLN A 214 -13.14 9.84 -7.66
CA GLN A 214 -12.00 8.94 -7.56
C GLN A 214 -12.49 7.54 -7.18
N GLU A 215 -11.60 6.56 -7.17
CA GLU A 215 -11.91 5.21 -6.72
C GLU A 215 -10.78 4.69 -5.80
N ASN A 216 -11.17 4.10 -4.68
CA ASN A 216 -10.27 3.51 -3.69
C ASN A 216 -11.05 2.55 -2.78
N PRO A 217 -10.38 1.66 -2.04
CA PRO A 217 -11.00 0.91 -0.95
C PRO A 217 -11.43 1.83 0.21
N LEU A 218 -12.41 1.36 0.99
CA LEU A 218 -12.97 2.14 2.09
C LEU A 218 -11.92 2.56 3.13
N ALA A 219 -10.92 1.71 3.41
CA ALA A 219 -9.84 2.03 4.34
C ALA A 219 -9.00 3.23 3.90
N ILE A 220 -8.80 3.39 2.59
CA ILE A 220 -8.10 4.56 2.02
C ILE A 220 -9.02 5.78 1.98
N ILE A 221 -10.31 5.61 1.65
CA ILE A 221 -11.29 6.70 1.68
C ILE A 221 -11.36 7.31 3.09
N ASP A 222 -11.31 6.46 4.12
CA ASP A 222 -11.33 6.88 5.53
C ASP A 222 -10.01 7.54 5.95
N SER A 223 -8.90 6.82 5.83
CA SER A 223 -7.58 7.30 6.30
C SER A 223 -7.05 8.50 5.51
N GLY A 224 -7.40 8.61 4.22
CA GLY A 224 -7.11 9.74 3.35
C GLY A 224 -8.11 10.89 3.47
N LYS A 225 -9.13 10.76 4.34
CA LYS A 225 -10.20 11.75 4.57
C LYS A 225 -10.94 12.17 3.30
N LEU A 226 -11.04 11.27 2.32
CA LEU A 226 -11.66 11.61 1.04
C LEU A 226 -13.17 11.88 1.18
N TYR A 227 -13.80 11.40 2.27
CA TYR A 227 -15.17 11.71 2.63
C TYR A 227 -15.43 13.21 2.91
N GLU A 228 -14.41 14.00 3.21
CA GLU A 228 -14.54 15.45 3.40
C GLU A 228 -14.78 16.20 2.09
N VAL A 229 -14.35 15.63 0.97
CA VAL A 229 -14.38 16.23 -0.38
C VAL A 229 -15.21 15.43 -1.39
N GLN A 230 -15.88 14.35 -0.92
CA GLN A 230 -16.78 13.50 -1.70
C GLN A 230 -18.11 13.34 -0.98
N SER A 231 -19.21 13.25 -1.73
CA SER A 231 -20.56 13.17 -1.17
C SER A 231 -21.20 11.76 -1.28
N TYR A 232 -20.80 11.00 -2.28
CA TYR A 232 -21.38 9.69 -2.60
C TYR A 232 -20.27 8.62 -2.67
N CYS A 233 -20.61 7.42 -2.21
CA CYS A 233 -19.78 6.22 -2.37
C CYS A 233 -20.65 5.13 -3.01
N SER A 234 -20.39 4.81 -4.25
CA SER A 234 -21.05 3.72 -4.96
C SER A 234 -20.20 2.46 -4.81
N THR A 235 -20.79 1.39 -4.23
CA THR A 235 -20.08 0.14 -3.92
C THR A 235 -19.91 -0.70 -5.18
N THR A 236 -19.09 -0.19 -6.09
CA THR A 236 -18.87 -0.77 -7.42
C THR A 236 -18.10 -2.07 -7.39
N ASN A 237 -17.26 -2.30 -6.38
CA ASN A 237 -16.37 -3.47 -6.27
C ASN A 237 -15.73 -3.86 -7.62
N HIS A 238 -15.40 -2.86 -8.42
CA HIS A 238 -15.01 -3.02 -9.82
C HIS A 238 -13.66 -3.73 -9.98
N MET A 239 -12.83 -3.77 -8.96
CA MET A 239 -11.62 -4.57 -8.88
C MET A 239 -11.14 -4.73 -7.44
N TRP A 240 -10.34 -5.77 -7.21
CA TRP A 240 -9.50 -5.88 -6.03
C TRP A 240 -8.08 -5.40 -6.37
N ASP A 241 -7.45 -4.73 -5.42
CA ASP A 241 -6.05 -4.31 -5.52
C ASP A 241 -5.26 -4.74 -4.28
N GLY A 242 -3.97 -4.96 -4.45
CA GLY A 242 -3.07 -5.31 -3.37
C GLY A 242 -1.75 -4.55 -3.47
N PHE A 243 -1.08 -4.41 -2.34
CA PHE A 243 0.24 -3.81 -2.27
C PHE A 243 1.32 -4.88 -2.23
N TRP A 244 2.18 -4.88 -3.23
CA TRP A 244 3.43 -5.63 -3.18
C TRP A 244 4.38 -4.96 -2.20
N PHE A 245 4.91 -5.73 -1.24
CA PHE A 245 6.05 -5.28 -0.45
C PHE A 245 7.31 -5.57 -1.26
N LEU A 246 7.99 -4.51 -1.66
CA LEU A 246 9.09 -4.53 -2.60
C LEU A 246 10.38 -4.11 -1.91
N ALA A 247 11.51 -4.67 -2.35
CA ALA A 247 12.84 -4.20 -1.98
C ALA A 247 13.66 -3.84 -3.23
N ASN A 248 14.55 -2.85 -3.11
CA ASN A 248 15.64 -2.73 -4.06
C ASN A 248 16.47 -4.02 -4.01
N LYS A 249 16.69 -4.65 -5.17
CA LYS A 249 17.33 -5.96 -5.22
C LYS A 249 18.77 -5.92 -4.67
N ALA A 250 19.54 -4.92 -5.01
CA ALA A 250 20.92 -4.80 -4.54
C ALA A 250 21.00 -4.56 -3.03
N SER A 251 20.16 -3.65 -2.48
CA SER A 251 20.05 -3.45 -1.03
C SER A 251 19.63 -4.74 -0.32
N TRP A 252 18.67 -5.50 -0.89
CA TRP A 252 18.22 -6.77 -0.33
C TRP A 252 19.32 -7.84 -0.31
N GLU A 253 20.03 -8.00 -1.43
CA GLU A 253 21.10 -9.01 -1.57
C GLU A 253 22.35 -8.67 -0.75
N ALA A 254 22.57 -7.40 -0.40
CA ALA A 254 23.66 -6.96 0.47
C ALA A 254 23.46 -7.36 1.94
N LEU A 255 22.21 -7.67 2.37
CA LEU A 255 21.95 -8.10 3.73
C LEU A 255 22.47 -9.52 3.99
N PRO A 256 23.04 -9.80 5.19
CA PRO A 256 23.35 -11.16 5.64
C PRO A 256 22.12 -12.06 5.60
N LYS A 257 22.33 -13.36 5.33
CA LYS A 257 21.23 -14.33 5.16
C LYS A 257 20.34 -14.49 6.40
N ASP A 258 20.92 -14.38 7.59
CA ASP A 258 20.19 -14.38 8.86
C ASP A 258 19.23 -13.18 8.96
N ILE A 259 19.69 -11.98 8.59
CA ILE A 259 18.85 -10.76 8.56
C ILE A 259 17.77 -10.91 7.48
N GLN A 260 18.11 -11.38 6.27
CA GLN A 260 17.10 -11.63 5.22
C GLN A 260 16.00 -12.57 5.71
N ALA A 261 16.36 -13.65 6.43
CA ALA A 261 15.39 -14.61 6.95
C ALA A 261 14.45 -13.98 8.00
N ILE A 262 15.00 -13.18 8.93
CA ILE A 262 14.21 -12.47 9.95
C ILE A 262 13.27 -11.45 9.29
N VAL A 263 13.76 -10.63 8.37
CA VAL A 263 12.96 -9.64 7.64
C VAL A 263 11.83 -10.33 6.86
N THR A 264 12.14 -11.39 6.10
CA THR A 264 11.14 -12.17 5.35
C THR A 264 10.04 -12.72 6.26
N LYS A 265 10.44 -13.32 7.39
CA LYS A 265 9.51 -13.87 8.39
C LYS A 265 8.52 -12.80 8.87
N HIS A 266 9.03 -11.65 9.32
CA HIS A 266 8.18 -10.62 9.90
C HIS A 266 7.35 -9.86 8.86
N ILE A 267 7.88 -9.57 7.68
CA ILE A 267 7.12 -8.90 6.62
C ILE A 267 5.99 -9.81 6.09
N ASN A 268 6.24 -11.10 5.89
CA ASN A 268 5.18 -12.03 5.47
C ASN A 268 4.12 -12.25 6.57
N ALA A 269 4.53 -12.34 7.83
CA ALA A 269 3.59 -12.41 8.95
C ALA A 269 2.76 -11.12 9.10
N ALA A 270 3.38 -9.97 8.91
CA ALA A 270 2.72 -8.67 8.93
C ALA A 270 1.68 -8.54 7.81
N ALA A 271 1.97 -9.03 6.59
CA ALA A 271 1.00 -9.08 5.50
C ALA A 271 -0.27 -9.86 5.87
N VAL A 272 -0.11 -11.03 6.49
CA VAL A 272 -1.26 -11.85 6.94
C VAL A 272 -2.05 -11.15 8.05
N ALA A 273 -1.37 -10.52 9.00
CA ALA A 273 -2.02 -9.76 10.07
C ALA A 273 -2.77 -8.53 9.53
N GLU A 274 -2.19 -7.85 8.55
CA GLU A 274 -2.80 -6.69 7.90
C GLU A 274 -4.06 -7.06 7.11
N ARG A 275 -4.07 -8.15 6.36
CA ARG A 275 -5.27 -8.68 5.69
C ARG A 275 -6.43 -8.89 6.68
N ALA A 276 -6.15 -9.49 7.83
CA ALA A 276 -7.16 -9.69 8.88
C ALA A 276 -7.65 -8.37 9.49
N ALA A 277 -6.75 -7.41 9.69
CA ALA A 277 -7.09 -6.09 10.22
C ALA A 277 -7.96 -5.30 9.23
N VAL A 278 -7.63 -5.30 7.95
CA VAL A 278 -8.42 -4.65 6.89
C VAL A 278 -9.80 -5.31 6.75
N ALA A 279 -9.86 -6.64 6.74
CA ALA A 279 -11.13 -7.37 6.70
C ALA A 279 -12.04 -6.99 7.87
N THR A 280 -11.50 -6.95 9.10
CA THR A 280 -12.26 -6.53 10.30
C THR A 280 -12.69 -5.07 10.19
N LEU A 281 -11.80 -4.17 9.80
CA LEU A 281 -12.10 -2.75 9.67
C LEU A 281 -13.21 -2.50 8.64
N THR A 282 -13.16 -3.18 7.50
CA THR A 282 -14.12 -3.02 6.40
C THR A 282 -15.57 -3.29 6.84
N THR A 283 -15.80 -4.15 7.83
CA THR A 283 -17.15 -4.45 8.34
C THR A 283 -17.85 -3.25 8.99
N THR A 284 -17.10 -2.28 9.50
CA THR A 284 -17.63 -1.09 10.20
C THR A 284 -17.41 0.21 9.45
N LEU A 285 -16.58 0.21 8.40
CA LEU A 285 -16.22 1.42 7.67
C LEU A 285 -17.39 2.08 6.96
N GLN A 286 -18.33 1.30 6.42
CA GLN A 286 -19.49 1.88 5.75
C GLN A 286 -20.33 2.72 6.73
N ASP A 287 -20.61 2.19 7.93
CA ASP A 287 -21.37 2.92 8.96
C ASP A 287 -20.60 4.14 9.46
N SER A 288 -19.29 3.98 9.70
CA SER A 288 -18.43 5.08 10.14
C SER A 288 -18.38 6.20 9.11
N LEU A 289 -18.19 5.89 7.83
CA LEU A 289 -18.15 6.87 6.74
C LEU A 289 -19.52 7.50 6.48
N THR A 290 -20.61 6.75 6.67
CA THR A 290 -21.97 7.28 6.62
C THR A 290 -22.20 8.32 7.73
N ALA A 291 -21.76 8.02 8.95
CA ALA A 291 -21.81 8.97 10.07
C ALA A 291 -20.98 10.24 9.81
N LYS A 292 -19.93 10.15 8.96
CA LYS A 292 -19.13 11.28 8.49
C LYS A 292 -19.75 12.02 7.29
N GLY A 293 -20.94 11.62 6.83
CA GLY A 293 -21.69 12.32 5.79
C GLY A 293 -21.61 11.71 4.38
N LEU A 294 -20.87 10.61 4.19
CA LEU A 294 -20.76 9.95 2.89
C LEU A 294 -22.02 9.09 2.64
N LYS A 295 -22.66 9.29 1.48
CA LYS A 295 -23.91 8.58 1.10
C LYS A 295 -23.56 7.35 0.28
N PHE A 296 -23.86 6.17 0.85
CA PHE A 296 -23.60 4.90 0.18
C PHE A 296 -24.73 4.48 -0.76
N ASN A 297 -24.34 3.90 -1.89
CA ASN A 297 -25.22 3.37 -2.91
C ASN A 297 -24.74 1.97 -3.33
N ALA A 298 -25.62 0.98 -3.21
CA ALA A 298 -25.36 -0.35 -3.75
C ALA A 298 -25.39 -0.34 -5.27
N VAL A 299 -24.50 -1.11 -5.90
CA VAL A 299 -24.34 -1.17 -7.36
C VAL A 299 -24.37 -2.61 -7.82
N ASP A 300 -25.16 -2.88 -8.87
CA ASP A 300 -25.09 -4.15 -9.58
C ASP A 300 -23.87 -4.17 -10.53
N ALA A 301 -23.01 -5.15 -10.36
CA ALA A 301 -21.80 -5.30 -11.15
C ALA A 301 -22.07 -5.80 -12.60
N ALA A 302 -23.23 -6.42 -12.86
CA ALA A 302 -23.50 -7.05 -14.15
C ALA A 302 -23.49 -6.06 -15.33
N PRO A 303 -24.18 -4.89 -15.26
CA PRO A 303 -24.14 -3.91 -16.35
C PRO A 303 -22.73 -3.38 -16.64
N PHE A 304 -21.88 -3.25 -15.60
CA PHE A 304 -20.50 -2.79 -15.76
C PHE A 304 -19.63 -3.84 -16.46
N ARG A 305 -19.78 -5.12 -16.08
CA ARG A 305 -19.11 -6.22 -16.80
C ARG A 305 -19.52 -6.29 -18.25
N ASP A 306 -20.83 -6.20 -18.53
CA ASP A 306 -21.36 -6.23 -19.90
C ASP A 306 -20.81 -5.07 -20.72
N LYS A 307 -20.68 -3.89 -20.12
CA LYS A 307 -20.07 -2.72 -20.78
C LYS A 307 -18.60 -2.96 -21.11
N LEU A 308 -17.81 -3.53 -20.19
CA LEU A 308 -16.41 -3.89 -20.46
C LEU A 308 -16.28 -4.93 -21.56
N LYS A 309 -17.16 -5.94 -21.55
CA LYS A 309 -17.21 -6.98 -22.59
C LYS A 309 -17.54 -6.38 -23.94
N ALA A 310 -18.60 -5.58 -24.01
CA ALA A 310 -19.02 -4.91 -25.24
C ALA A 310 -17.98 -3.95 -25.81
N ALA A 311 -17.20 -3.29 -24.91
CA ALA A 311 -16.08 -2.43 -25.28
C ALA A 311 -14.81 -3.19 -25.72
N GLY A 312 -14.80 -4.53 -25.63
CA GLY A 312 -13.65 -5.35 -25.97
C GLY A 312 -12.50 -5.30 -24.93
N PHE A 313 -12.75 -4.80 -23.73
CA PHE A 313 -11.74 -4.62 -22.70
C PHE A 313 -11.00 -5.91 -22.35
N TYR A 314 -11.70 -7.01 -22.11
CA TYR A 314 -11.08 -8.28 -21.77
C TYR A 314 -10.22 -8.84 -22.91
N LYS A 315 -10.69 -8.72 -24.18
CA LYS A 315 -9.92 -9.12 -25.36
C LYS A 315 -8.64 -8.29 -25.52
N GLU A 316 -8.73 -6.98 -25.31
CA GLU A 316 -7.57 -6.07 -25.34
C GLU A 316 -6.52 -6.49 -24.31
N TRP A 317 -6.95 -6.70 -23.06
CA TRP A 317 -6.03 -6.99 -21.96
C TRP A 317 -5.49 -8.43 -21.98
N ARG A 318 -6.28 -9.39 -22.49
CA ARG A 318 -5.76 -10.72 -22.82
C ARG A 318 -4.60 -10.63 -23.81
N GLY A 319 -4.75 -9.84 -24.86
CA GLY A 319 -3.65 -9.61 -25.81
C GLY A 319 -2.43 -8.95 -25.21
N LYS A 320 -2.61 -8.00 -24.27
CA LYS A 320 -1.50 -7.29 -23.62
C LYS A 320 -0.76 -8.13 -22.58
N PHE A 321 -1.47 -8.94 -21.78
CA PHE A 321 -0.85 -9.84 -20.80
C PHE A 321 -0.30 -11.11 -21.46
N GLY A 322 -0.84 -11.51 -22.60
CA GLY A 322 -0.52 -12.75 -23.29
C GLY A 322 -1.32 -13.95 -22.77
N GLU A 323 -1.40 -14.98 -23.60
CA GLU A 323 -2.24 -16.17 -23.34
C GLU A 323 -1.86 -16.91 -22.06
N VAL A 324 -0.58 -17.01 -21.74
CA VAL A 324 -0.10 -17.73 -20.54
C VAL A 324 -0.57 -17.04 -19.27
N ALA A 325 -0.35 -15.74 -19.15
CA ALA A 325 -0.77 -14.95 -17.98
C ALA A 325 -2.30 -14.94 -17.84
N TRP A 326 -3.01 -14.78 -18.96
CA TRP A 326 -4.46 -14.77 -18.96
C TRP A 326 -5.06 -16.12 -18.57
N ALA A 327 -4.49 -17.22 -19.06
CA ALA A 327 -4.93 -18.57 -18.68
C ALA A 327 -4.71 -18.84 -17.18
N ILE A 328 -3.62 -18.32 -16.58
CA ILE A 328 -3.40 -18.41 -15.14
C ILE A 328 -4.51 -17.63 -14.40
N LEU A 329 -4.82 -16.40 -14.82
CA LEU A 329 -5.89 -15.60 -14.21
C LEU A 329 -7.25 -16.32 -14.32
N GLU A 330 -7.66 -16.72 -15.53
CA GLU A 330 -8.95 -17.41 -15.75
C GLU A 330 -9.03 -18.77 -15.04
N GLY A 331 -7.90 -19.45 -14.84
CA GLY A 331 -7.82 -20.69 -14.05
C GLY A 331 -8.20 -20.48 -12.56
N GLU A 332 -8.00 -19.27 -12.03
CA GLU A 332 -8.35 -18.94 -10.65
C GLU A 332 -9.74 -18.28 -10.50
N VAL A 333 -10.15 -17.48 -11.48
CA VAL A 333 -11.38 -16.65 -11.37
C VAL A 333 -12.52 -17.08 -12.28
N GLY A 334 -12.28 -18.00 -13.22
CA GLY A 334 -13.20 -18.39 -14.30
C GLY A 334 -13.06 -17.47 -15.50
N ALA A 335 -13.80 -17.81 -16.58
CA ALA A 335 -13.76 -17.05 -17.83
C ALA A 335 -14.27 -15.61 -17.64
N LEU A 336 -13.55 -14.65 -18.21
CA LEU A 336 -13.82 -13.22 -18.05
C LEU A 336 -14.49 -12.57 -19.28
N GLY A 337 -14.33 -13.11 -20.48
CA GLY A 337 -14.80 -12.50 -21.70
C GLY A 337 -15.45 -13.39 -22.72
#